data_7404bb74f1aa745e9024d9fbfeaf0ee3
#
_entry.id   7404bb74f1aa745e9024d9fbfeaf0ee3
#
_cell.length_a   1.000
_cell.length_b   1.000
_cell.length_c   1.000
_cell.angle_alpha   90.00
_cell.angle_beta   90.00
_cell.angle_gamma   90.00
#
_symmetry.space_group_name_H-M   'P 1'
#
loop_
_entity.id
_entity.type
_entity.pdbx_description
1 polymer ?
#
loop_
_entity_poly.entity_id
_entity_poly.type
_entity_poly.pdbx_seq_one_letter_code
_entity_poly.pdbx_strand_id
1 'polypeptide(L)'
;MDVLQSFGREYVRQLRDGSLAWLDAVMSGRMKGARCERLYASIADFSPQQREALRTLCAHLTDHVLHETLSFFEQSERWRLVDEAGENLAELSDGLCGELYGEDG
;
A
#
# COMPACT_ATOMS: atom_id res chain seq x y z
N MET A 1 3.51 -16.48 15.76
CA MET A 1 2.98 -15.82 14.55
C MET A 1 3.48 -16.57 13.34
N ASP A 2 2.59 -16.97 12.45
CA ASP A 2 3.01 -17.69 11.26
C ASP A 2 3.56 -16.75 10.18
N VAL A 3 4.10 -17.35 9.13
CA VAL A 3 4.74 -16.62 8.04
C VAL A 3 3.76 -15.66 7.36
N LEU A 4 2.52 -16.11 7.12
CA LEU A 4 1.54 -15.28 6.43
C LEU A 4 1.11 -14.08 7.27
N GLN A 5 0.93 -14.26 8.57
CA GLN A 5 0.59 -13.15 9.45
C GLN A 5 1.73 -12.13 9.51
N SER A 6 2.96 -12.60 9.57
CA SER A 6 4.12 -11.71 9.55
C SER A 6 4.23 -10.96 8.24
N PHE A 7 4.02 -11.66 7.12
CA PHE A 7 4.03 -11.03 5.81
C PHE A 7 2.96 -9.95 5.69
N GLY A 8 1.73 -10.29 6.05
CA GLY A 8 0.62 -9.36 5.93
C GLY A 8 0.84 -8.10 6.76
N ARG A 9 1.32 -8.27 7.98
CA ARG A 9 1.59 -7.14 8.87
C ARG A 9 2.67 -6.23 8.32
N GLU A 10 3.77 -6.79 7.84
CA GLU A 10 4.85 -6.01 7.27
C GLU A 10 4.46 -5.34 5.97
N TYR A 11 3.70 -6.06 5.12
CA TYR A 11 3.21 -5.54 3.87
C TYR A 11 2.36 -4.28 4.09
N VAL A 12 1.39 -4.37 5.00
CA VAL A 12 0.52 -3.23 5.31
C VAL A 12 1.32 -2.09 5.92
N ARG A 13 2.15 -2.39 6.91
CA ARG A 13 2.90 -1.34 7.62
C ARG A 13 3.87 -0.62 6.69
N GLN A 14 4.63 -1.35 5.90
CA GLN A 14 5.66 -0.73 5.10
C GLN A 14 5.13 -0.10 3.82
N LEU A 15 4.20 -0.76 3.16
CA LEU A 15 3.74 -0.28 1.87
C LEU A 15 2.54 0.65 2.00
N ARG A 16 1.52 0.24 2.74
CA ARG A 16 0.32 1.05 2.89
C ARG A 16 0.58 2.27 3.77
N ASP A 17 0.98 2.03 5.00
CA ASP A 17 1.20 3.11 5.96
C ASP A 17 2.35 4.02 5.50
N GLY A 18 3.40 3.43 4.93
CA GLY A 18 4.51 4.19 4.39
C GLY A 18 4.11 5.08 3.22
N SER A 19 3.26 4.57 2.33
CA SER A 19 2.78 5.35 1.19
C SER A 19 1.89 6.50 1.64
N LEU A 20 1.01 6.26 2.62
CA LEU A 20 0.15 7.31 3.16
C LEU A 20 0.95 8.37 3.93
N ALA A 21 2.00 7.95 4.64
CA ALA A 21 2.89 8.89 5.31
C ALA A 21 3.63 9.78 4.31
N TRP A 22 4.06 9.19 3.19
CA TRP A 22 4.68 9.94 2.11
C TRP A 22 3.70 10.97 1.54
N LEU A 23 2.46 10.54 1.29
CA LEU A 23 1.42 11.43 0.77
C LEU A 23 1.19 12.60 1.72
N ASP A 24 1.05 12.32 3.02
CA ASP A 24 0.84 13.36 4.01
C ASP A 24 2.02 14.36 4.03
N ALA A 25 3.23 13.85 3.88
CA ALA A 25 4.42 14.71 3.83
C ALA A 25 4.41 15.61 2.59
N VAL A 26 4.04 15.04 1.43
CA VAL A 26 3.93 15.83 0.19
C VAL A 26 2.84 16.89 0.33
N MET A 27 1.67 16.51 0.83
CA MET A 27 0.54 17.42 0.97
C MET A 27 0.79 18.53 1.98
N SER A 28 1.70 18.33 2.92
CA SER A 28 2.05 19.35 3.91
C SER A 28 3.14 20.30 3.42
N GLY A 29 3.73 20.00 2.26
CA GLY A 29 4.82 20.80 1.73
C GLY A 29 6.19 20.53 2.33
N ARG A 30 6.31 19.46 3.16
CA ARG A 30 7.58 19.15 3.83
C ARG A 30 8.61 18.47 2.94
N MET A 31 8.16 17.82 1.86
CA MET A 31 9.05 17.10 0.98
C MET A 31 9.78 18.03 0.02
N LYS A 32 11.10 17.86 -0.04
CA LYS A 32 11.94 18.65 -0.93
C LYS A 32 12.14 17.91 -2.26
N GLY A 33 12.57 18.63 -3.26
CA GLY A 33 12.81 18.10 -4.58
C GLY A 33 11.77 18.56 -5.58
N ALA A 34 12.18 18.72 -6.84
CA ALA A 34 11.35 19.35 -7.87
C ALA A 34 10.01 18.64 -8.06
N ARG A 35 10.01 17.31 -8.02
CA ARG A 35 8.79 16.53 -8.22
C ARG A 35 7.80 16.76 -7.08
N CYS A 36 8.25 16.65 -5.84
CA CYS A 36 7.38 16.79 -4.68
C CYS A 36 6.88 18.22 -4.54
N GLU A 37 7.73 19.19 -4.87
CA GLU A 37 7.35 20.59 -4.82
C GLU A 37 6.31 20.93 -5.89
N ARG A 38 6.41 20.34 -7.07
CA ARG A 38 5.39 20.50 -8.11
C ARG A 38 4.06 19.86 -7.71
N LEU A 39 4.12 18.68 -7.06
CA LEU A 39 2.90 18.03 -6.58
C LEU A 39 2.21 18.89 -5.52
N TYR A 40 2.98 19.45 -4.60
CA TYR A 40 2.42 20.32 -3.58
C TYR A 40 1.83 21.58 -4.20
N ALA A 41 2.52 22.18 -5.17
CA ALA A 41 2.04 23.38 -5.84
C ALA A 41 0.71 23.14 -6.56
N SER A 42 0.51 21.94 -7.11
CA SER A 42 -0.71 21.63 -7.85
C SER A 42 -1.96 21.56 -6.96
N ILE A 43 -1.79 21.42 -5.66
CA ILE A 43 -2.92 21.36 -4.71
C ILE A 43 -2.87 22.49 -3.69
N ALA A 44 -2.02 23.50 -3.93
CA ALA A 44 -1.77 24.54 -2.94
C ALA A 44 -3.03 25.34 -2.58
N ASP A 45 -3.94 25.50 -3.54
CA ASP A 45 -5.18 26.25 -3.33
C ASP A 45 -6.39 25.37 -3.03
N PHE A 46 -6.17 24.10 -2.77
CA PHE A 46 -7.25 23.20 -2.35
C PHE A 46 -7.78 23.59 -0.98
N SER A 47 -9.10 23.53 -0.80
CA SER A 47 -9.72 23.73 0.51
C SER A 47 -9.43 22.53 1.41
N PRO A 48 -9.64 22.66 2.74
CA PRO A 48 -9.48 21.51 3.62
C PRO A 48 -10.35 20.30 3.22
N GLN A 49 -11.58 20.56 2.73
CA GLN A 49 -12.46 19.49 2.26
C GLN A 49 -11.89 18.81 1.02
N GLN A 50 -11.34 19.59 0.11
CA GLN A 50 -10.74 19.03 -1.10
C GLN A 50 -9.50 18.20 -0.78
N ARG A 51 -8.70 18.64 0.18
CA ARG A 51 -7.52 17.90 0.64
C ARG A 51 -7.91 16.59 1.28
N GLU A 52 -8.96 16.59 2.09
CA GLU A 52 -9.45 15.38 2.71
C GLU A 52 -9.99 14.40 1.67
N ALA A 53 -10.74 14.88 0.70
CA ALA A 53 -11.25 14.04 -0.38
C ALA A 53 -10.13 13.42 -1.18
N LEU A 54 -9.09 14.19 -1.49
CA LEU A 54 -7.92 13.69 -2.22
C LEU A 54 -7.22 12.59 -1.42
N ARG A 55 -6.99 12.84 -0.14
CA ARG A 55 -6.33 11.84 0.72
C ARG A 55 -7.15 10.55 0.81
N THR A 56 -8.44 10.67 0.95
CA THR A 56 -9.34 9.50 1.01
C THR A 56 -9.26 8.71 -0.29
N LEU A 57 -9.32 9.40 -1.42
CA LEU A 57 -9.22 8.74 -2.72
C LEU A 57 -7.87 8.03 -2.88
N CYS A 58 -6.79 8.69 -2.48
CA CYS A 58 -5.46 8.08 -2.54
C CYS A 58 -5.32 6.88 -1.64
N ALA A 59 -5.94 6.92 -0.45
CA ALA A 59 -5.91 5.78 0.46
C ALA A 59 -6.62 4.58 -0.17
N HIS A 60 -7.78 4.81 -0.78
CA HIS A 60 -8.50 3.74 -1.48
C HIS A 60 -7.73 3.21 -2.68
N LEU A 61 -7.10 4.09 -3.43
CA LEU A 61 -6.27 3.67 -4.55
C LEU A 61 -5.09 2.84 -4.08
N THR A 62 -4.46 3.26 -2.99
CA THR A 62 -3.34 2.51 -2.40
C THR A 62 -3.79 1.10 -2.02
N ASP A 63 -4.92 0.98 -1.33
CA ASP A 63 -5.46 -0.32 -0.96
C ASP A 63 -5.77 -1.17 -2.19
N HIS A 64 -6.34 -0.55 -3.22
CA HIS A 64 -6.65 -1.25 -4.47
C HIS A 64 -5.38 -1.80 -5.14
N VAL A 65 -4.34 -0.96 -5.27
CA VAL A 65 -3.09 -1.37 -5.90
C VAL A 65 -2.41 -2.50 -5.11
N LEU A 66 -2.41 -2.39 -3.79
CA LEU A 66 -1.81 -3.42 -2.94
C LEU A 66 -2.56 -4.74 -3.05
N HIS A 67 -3.89 -4.68 -3.10
CA HIS A 67 -4.71 -5.87 -3.30
C HIS A 67 -4.44 -6.50 -4.67
N GLU A 68 -4.40 -5.69 -5.72
CA GLU A 68 -4.13 -6.17 -7.07
C GLU A 68 -2.74 -6.77 -7.21
N THR A 69 -1.76 -6.23 -6.49
CA THR A 69 -0.41 -6.76 -6.50
C THR A 69 -0.36 -8.18 -5.94
N LEU A 70 -1.05 -8.40 -4.82
CA LEU A 70 -1.11 -9.74 -4.24
C LEU A 70 -1.89 -10.71 -5.13
N SER A 71 -2.98 -10.22 -5.71
CA SER A 71 -3.77 -11.02 -6.65
C SER A 71 -2.94 -11.42 -7.86
N PHE A 72 -2.10 -10.51 -8.35
CA PHE A 72 -1.21 -10.78 -9.47
C PHE A 72 -0.31 -12.01 -9.18
N PHE A 73 0.33 -12.03 -8.02
CA PHE A 73 1.20 -13.16 -7.66
C PHE A 73 0.42 -14.42 -7.38
N GLU A 74 -0.75 -14.28 -6.77
CA GLU A 74 -1.59 -15.42 -6.43
C GLU A 74 -2.07 -16.16 -7.68
N GLN A 75 -2.40 -15.42 -8.74
CA GLN A 75 -2.93 -15.99 -9.98
C GLN A 75 -1.86 -16.32 -11.01
N SER A 76 -0.62 -15.89 -10.77
CA SER A 76 0.45 -16.09 -11.73
C SER A 76 1.04 -17.49 -11.62
N GLU A 77 1.28 -18.11 -12.77
CA GLU A 77 2.02 -19.36 -12.83
C GLU A 77 3.52 -19.12 -13.00
N ARG A 78 3.89 -17.89 -13.36
CA ARG A 78 5.25 -17.53 -13.69
C ARG A 78 5.97 -16.78 -12.57
N TRP A 79 5.25 -15.95 -11.82
CA TRP A 79 5.82 -15.09 -10.78
C TRP A 79 5.26 -15.49 -9.43
N ARG A 80 6.11 -15.60 -8.42
CA ARG A 80 5.72 -16.06 -7.09
C ARG A 80 6.31 -15.19 -6.01
N LEU A 81 5.57 -15.05 -4.91
CA LEU A 81 6.08 -14.50 -3.67
C LEU A 81 6.53 -15.66 -2.80
N VAL A 82 7.80 -15.65 -2.42
CA VAL A 82 8.35 -16.71 -1.57
C VAL A 82 8.96 -16.07 -0.33
N ASP A 83 8.96 -16.82 0.77
CA ASP A 83 9.64 -16.37 1.98
C ASP A 83 11.14 -16.68 1.87
N GLU A 84 11.89 -16.39 2.94
CA GLU A 84 13.34 -16.62 2.93
C GLU A 84 13.72 -18.10 2.84
N ALA A 85 12.78 -19.00 3.17
CA ALA A 85 12.98 -20.44 3.03
C ALA A 85 12.57 -20.95 1.64
N GLY A 86 12.07 -20.07 0.78
CA GLY A 86 11.66 -20.43 -0.58
C GLY A 86 10.26 -20.97 -0.71
N GLU A 87 9.45 -20.88 0.33
CA GLU A 87 8.07 -21.35 0.27
C GLU A 87 7.17 -20.34 -0.41
N ASN A 88 6.29 -20.82 -1.29
CA ASN A 88 5.33 -19.96 -1.99
C ASN A 88 4.24 -19.54 -1.01
N LEU A 89 4.12 -18.24 -0.77
CA LEU A 89 3.17 -17.70 0.19
C LEU A 89 1.73 -17.96 -0.21
N ALA A 90 1.44 -18.00 -1.51
CA ALA A 90 0.08 -18.26 -1.98
C ALA A 90 -0.39 -19.67 -1.65
N GLU A 91 0.53 -20.63 -1.51
CA GLU A 91 0.20 -22.01 -1.20
C GLU A 91 -0.06 -22.24 0.29
N LEU A 92 0.32 -21.27 1.13
CA LEU A 92 0.18 -21.40 2.58
C LEU A 92 -1.18 -20.92 3.09
N SER A 93 -1.99 -20.30 2.23
CA SER A 93 -3.30 -19.80 2.63
C SER A 93 -4.28 -19.93 1.47
N ASP A 94 -5.54 -19.59 1.77
CA ASP A 94 -6.59 -19.57 0.76
C ASP A 94 -6.44 -18.42 -0.24
N GLY A 95 -5.59 -17.45 0.08
CA GLY A 95 -5.32 -16.35 -0.83
C GLY A 95 -4.52 -15.26 -0.15
N LEU A 96 -3.52 -14.73 -0.85
CA LEU A 96 -2.68 -13.65 -0.33
C LEU A 96 -3.47 -12.37 -0.06
N CYS A 97 -4.51 -12.12 -0.86
CA CYS A 97 -5.34 -10.93 -0.69
C CYS A 97 -6.03 -10.89 0.67
N GLY A 98 -6.34 -12.07 1.22
CA GLY A 98 -6.98 -12.16 2.53
C GLY A 98 -6.10 -11.61 3.65
N GLU A 99 -4.79 -11.68 3.49
CA GLU A 99 -3.87 -11.21 4.51
C GLU A 99 -3.85 -9.68 4.63
N LEU A 100 -4.23 -9.00 3.57
CA LEU A 100 -4.29 -7.53 3.56
C LEU A 100 -5.31 -7.00 4.57
N TYR A 101 -6.38 -7.75 4.78
CA TYR A 101 -7.46 -7.36 5.68
C TYR A 101 -7.56 -8.28 6.91
N GLY A 102 -6.59 -9.17 7.09
CA GLY A 102 -6.70 -10.22 8.08
C GLY A 102 -6.84 -9.78 9.52
N GLU A 103 -6.25 -8.66 9.89
CA GLU A 103 -6.31 -8.16 11.26
C GLU A 103 -7.49 -7.22 11.50
N ASP A 104 -8.00 -6.61 10.47
CA ASP A 104 -9.09 -5.65 10.57
C ASP A 104 -10.45 -6.28 10.28
N GLY A 105 -10.44 -7.49 9.91
CA GLY A 105 -11.66 -8.18 9.69
C GLY A 105 -11.95 -8.77 8.46
#